data_c30aee62f271c487c94c843344832f6f
#
_entry.id   c30aee62f271c487c94c843344832f6f
#
_cell.length_a   1.000
_cell.length_b   1.000
_cell.length_c   1.000
_cell.angle_alpha   90.00
_cell.angle_beta   90.00
_cell.angle_gamma   90.00
#
_symmetry.space_group_name_H-M   'P 1'
#
loop_
_entity.id
_entity.type
_entity.pdbx_description
1 polymer ?
#
loop_
_entity_poly.entity_id
_entity_poly.type
_entity_poly.pdbx_seq_one_letter_code
_entity_poly.pdbx_strand_id
1 'polypeptide(L)'
;MESRRGARLGALAVPVTYVLLFLLGAVEGLIGCFLFSNSVGGFPLAALGFGALILVTCLLAGAGMGSPMAAVVVAVGWLAASFVLTLPTAAGSVIVTNTTAGKWYLYGGAVCAGVGIAASFRWRPRRAGGDRQQGLRL
;
A
#
# COMPACT_ATOMS: atom_id res chain seq x y z
N MET A 1 20.56 -2.55 32.44
CA MET A 1 20.44 -3.49 31.30
C MET A 1 19.13 -3.34 30.51
N GLU A 2 18.07 -2.83 31.10
CA GLU A 2 16.76 -2.64 30.43
C GLU A 2 16.75 -1.55 29.36
N SER A 3 17.46 -0.45 29.54
CA SER A 3 17.46 0.65 28.54
C SER A 3 18.04 0.27 27.17
N ARG A 4 18.99 -0.66 27.13
CA ARG A 4 19.56 -1.14 25.88
C ARG A 4 18.65 -2.13 25.13
N ARG A 5 17.79 -2.85 25.85
CA ARG A 5 16.78 -3.74 25.24
C ARG A 5 15.66 -2.91 24.60
N GLY A 6 15.18 -1.86 25.26
CA GLY A 6 14.15 -0.97 24.72
C GLY A 6 14.58 -0.25 23.45
N ALA A 7 15.83 0.22 23.39
CA ALA A 7 16.39 0.88 22.21
C ALA A 7 16.53 -0.08 21.01
N ARG A 8 16.91 -1.34 21.26
CA ARG A 8 17.01 -2.36 20.20
C ARG A 8 15.64 -2.80 19.66
N LEU A 9 14.65 -2.93 20.53
CA LEU A 9 13.27 -3.26 20.15
C LEU A 9 12.65 -2.14 19.29
N GLY A 10 12.88 -0.88 19.66
CA GLY A 10 12.43 0.26 18.83
C GLY A 10 13.13 0.34 17.47
N ALA A 11 14.42 0.00 17.42
CA ALA A 11 15.16 0.00 16.15
C ALA A 11 14.70 -1.12 15.19
N LEU A 12 14.23 -2.25 15.70
CA LEU A 12 13.72 -3.36 14.90
C LEU A 12 12.24 -3.18 14.52
N ALA A 13 11.46 -2.41 15.28
CA ALA A 13 10.04 -2.23 15.02
C ALA A 13 9.77 -1.57 13.66
N VAL A 14 10.56 -0.59 13.28
CA VAL A 14 10.38 0.13 12.00
C VAL A 14 10.56 -0.78 10.79
N PRO A 15 11.68 -1.49 10.61
CA PRO A 15 11.86 -2.37 9.45
C PRO A 15 10.84 -3.51 9.43
N VAL A 16 10.48 -4.07 10.58
CA VAL A 16 9.44 -5.11 10.66
C VAL A 16 8.09 -4.58 10.17
N THR A 17 7.72 -3.37 10.57
CA THR A 17 6.48 -2.75 10.10
C THR A 17 6.48 -2.55 8.58
N TYR A 18 7.59 -2.13 7.97
CA TYR A 18 7.69 -2.02 6.51
C TYR A 18 7.55 -3.36 5.80
N VAL A 19 8.14 -4.42 6.34
CA VAL A 19 7.98 -5.79 5.80
C VAL A 19 6.51 -6.23 5.89
N LEU A 20 5.85 -5.99 7.01
CA LEU A 20 4.43 -6.31 7.18
C LEU A 20 3.53 -5.52 6.22
N LEU A 21 3.82 -4.25 5.98
CA LEU A 21 3.10 -3.42 5.02
C LEU A 21 3.31 -3.91 3.59
N PHE A 22 4.52 -4.32 3.22
CA PHE A 22 4.79 -4.93 1.93
C PHE A 22 4.00 -6.23 1.74
N LEU A 23 4.02 -7.11 2.74
CA LEU A 23 3.26 -8.36 2.71
C LEU A 23 1.75 -8.11 2.64
N LEU A 24 1.25 -7.11 3.35
CA LEU A 24 -0.17 -6.72 3.29
C LEU A 24 -0.55 -6.32 1.86
N GLY A 25 0.23 -5.44 1.22
CA GLY A 25 0.00 -5.06 -0.17
C GLY A 25 0.09 -6.25 -1.13
N ALA A 26 1.06 -7.15 -0.93
CA ALA A 26 1.20 -8.36 -1.74
C ALA A 26 0.00 -9.30 -1.59
N VAL A 27 -0.53 -9.48 -0.39
CA VAL A 27 -1.74 -10.28 -0.13
C VAL A 27 -2.97 -9.64 -0.80
N GLU A 28 -3.13 -8.31 -0.70
CA GLU A 28 -4.20 -7.59 -1.42
C GLU A 28 -4.09 -7.80 -2.92
N GLY A 29 -2.89 -7.71 -3.49
CA GLY A 29 -2.62 -7.98 -4.90
C GLY A 29 -2.96 -9.41 -5.29
N LEU A 30 -2.56 -10.38 -4.48
CA LEU A 30 -2.82 -11.79 -4.72
C LEU A 30 -4.33 -12.08 -4.71
N ILE A 31 -5.05 -11.67 -3.67
CA ILE A 31 -6.49 -11.87 -3.56
C ILE A 31 -7.22 -11.16 -4.70
N GLY A 32 -6.82 -9.92 -5.00
CA GLY A 32 -7.39 -9.14 -6.10
C GLY A 32 -7.25 -9.83 -7.44
N CYS A 33 -6.10 -10.46 -7.73
CA CYS A 33 -5.87 -11.22 -8.96
C CYS A 33 -6.78 -12.45 -9.13
N PHE A 34 -7.27 -13.03 -8.05
CA PHE A 34 -8.21 -14.16 -8.12
C PHE A 34 -9.67 -13.71 -8.21
N LEU A 35 -10.01 -12.57 -7.62
CA LEU A 35 -11.40 -12.12 -7.51
C LEU A 35 -11.80 -11.02 -8.51
N PHE A 36 -10.86 -10.42 -9.24
CA PHE A 36 -11.15 -9.29 -10.16
C PHE A 36 -12.17 -9.65 -11.26
N SER A 37 -12.27 -10.93 -11.63
CA SER A 37 -13.17 -11.41 -12.69
C SER A 37 -14.65 -11.45 -12.27
N ASN A 38 -14.96 -11.30 -10.98
CA ASN A 38 -16.32 -11.25 -10.49
C ASN A 38 -16.99 -9.94 -10.96
N SER A 39 -17.85 -10.04 -11.96
CA SER A 39 -18.65 -8.94 -12.49
C SER A 39 -20.12 -9.17 -12.20
N VAL A 40 -20.81 -8.13 -11.78
CA VAL A 40 -22.28 -8.14 -11.63
C VAL A 40 -22.86 -7.22 -12.69
N GLY A 41 -23.71 -7.78 -13.57
CA GLY A 41 -24.35 -7.02 -14.65
C GLY A 41 -23.37 -6.38 -15.66
N GLY A 42 -22.18 -6.99 -15.87
CA GLY A 42 -21.15 -6.46 -16.77
C GLY A 42 -20.24 -5.38 -16.15
N PHE A 43 -20.53 -4.93 -14.95
CA PHE A 43 -19.70 -3.97 -14.22
C PHE A 43 -18.62 -4.70 -13.40
N PRO A 44 -17.32 -4.28 -13.48
CA PRO A 44 -16.21 -4.89 -12.76
C PRO A 44 -16.18 -4.41 -11.30
N LEU A 45 -17.23 -4.68 -10.52
CA LEU A 45 -17.38 -4.21 -9.14
C LEU A 45 -16.25 -4.70 -8.24
N ALA A 46 -15.77 -5.92 -8.46
CA ALA A 46 -14.65 -6.47 -7.70
C ALA A 46 -13.36 -5.69 -7.97
N ALA A 47 -13.05 -5.37 -9.24
CA ALA A 47 -11.88 -4.58 -9.59
C ALA A 47 -11.90 -3.18 -8.97
N LEU A 48 -13.06 -2.52 -8.95
CA LEU A 48 -13.24 -1.21 -8.30
C LEU A 48 -13.14 -1.32 -6.78
N GLY A 49 -13.69 -2.38 -6.18
CA GLY A 49 -13.58 -2.66 -4.74
C GLY A 49 -12.13 -2.83 -4.29
N PHE A 50 -11.32 -3.58 -5.04
CA PHE A 50 -9.90 -3.75 -4.76
C PHE A 50 -9.10 -2.45 -5.01
N GLY A 51 -9.48 -1.65 -6.01
CA GLY A 51 -8.92 -0.31 -6.19
C GLY A 51 -9.17 0.61 -4.98
N ALA A 52 -10.39 0.60 -4.45
CA ALA A 52 -10.72 1.33 -3.22
C ALA A 52 -9.97 0.78 -1.99
N LEU A 53 -9.85 -0.54 -1.88
CA LEU A 53 -9.12 -1.18 -0.79
C LEU A 53 -7.66 -0.74 -0.76
N ILE A 54 -6.93 -0.82 -1.87
CA ILE A 54 -5.53 -0.40 -1.93
C ILE A 54 -5.37 1.09 -1.62
N LEU A 55 -6.31 1.94 -2.06
CA LEU A 55 -6.33 3.35 -1.71
C LEU A 55 -6.42 3.56 -0.20
N VAL A 56 -7.38 2.91 0.46
CA VAL A 56 -7.58 3.01 1.92
C VAL A 56 -6.35 2.48 2.67
N THR A 57 -5.81 1.34 2.26
CA THR A 57 -4.61 0.75 2.90
C THR A 57 -3.40 1.68 2.75
N CYS A 58 -3.17 2.29 1.59
CA CYS A 58 -2.11 3.27 1.39
C CYS A 58 -2.29 4.51 2.29
N LEU A 59 -3.52 5.02 2.41
CA LEU A 59 -3.83 6.16 3.28
C LEU A 59 -3.59 5.84 4.75
N LEU A 60 -4.08 4.69 5.21
CA LEU A 60 -3.90 4.24 6.60
C LEU A 60 -2.44 3.97 6.93
N ALA A 61 -1.68 3.34 6.02
CA ALA A 61 -0.26 3.10 6.20
C ALA A 61 0.52 4.43 6.29
N GLY A 62 0.25 5.36 5.37
CA GLY A 62 0.88 6.68 5.36
C GLY A 62 0.55 7.50 6.60
N ALA A 63 -0.71 7.52 7.03
CA ALA A 63 -1.17 8.22 8.23
C ALA A 63 -0.62 7.57 9.51
N GLY A 64 -0.68 6.25 9.62
CA GLY A 64 -0.25 5.49 10.80
C GLY A 64 1.25 5.60 11.06
N MET A 65 2.07 5.55 10.01
CA MET A 65 3.52 5.71 10.12
C MET A 65 3.98 7.18 10.09
N GLY A 66 3.08 8.12 9.78
CA GLY A 66 3.44 9.52 9.54
C GLY A 66 4.46 9.69 8.41
N SER A 67 4.55 8.73 7.51
CA SER A 67 5.52 8.66 6.44
C SER A 67 4.87 8.19 5.11
N PRO A 68 5.01 8.95 4.03
CA PRO A 68 4.50 8.54 2.72
C PRO A 68 5.20 7.28 2.19
N MET A 69 6.41 6.98 2.69
CA MET A 69 7.13 5.76 2.31
C MET A 69 6.36 4.49 2.70
N ALA A 70 5.57 4.53 3.78
CA ALA A 70 4.73 3.40 4.17
C ALA A 70 3.66 3.09 3.11
N ALA A 71 3.03 4.13 2.55
CA ALA A 71 2.08 3.97 1.45
C ALA A 71 2.76 3.44 0.17
N VAL A 72 3.98 3.91 -0.14
CA VAL A 72 4.78 3.42 -1.27
C VAL A 72 5.07 1.93 -1.12
N VAL A 73 5.47 1.48 0.07
CA VAL A 73 5.81 0.07 0.33
C VAL A 73 4.60 -0.84 0.14
N VAL A 74 3.41 -0.44 0.60
CA VAL A 74 2.16 -1.17 0.35
C VAL A 74 1.89 -1.26 -1.16
N ALA A 75 1.96 -0.15 -1.88
CA ALA A 75 1.72 -0.10 -3.32
C ALA A 75 2.71 -0.97 -4.11
N VAL A 76 3.99 -0.98 -3.71
CA VAL A 76 5.02 -1.84 -4.32
C VAL A 76 4.72 -3.31 -4.07
N GLY A 77 4.28 -3.68 -2.86
CA GLY A 77 3.87 -5.06 -2.54
C GLY A 77 2.71 -5.52 -3.44
N TRP A 78 1.68 -4.68 -3.57
CA TRP A 78 0.53 -4.94 -4.45
C TRP A 78 0.95 -5.08 -5.92
N LEU A 79 1.76 -4.13 -6.44
CA LEU A 79 2.26 -4.17 -7.82
C LEU A 79 3.10 -5.41 -8.08
N ALA A 80 4.00 -5.77 -7.17
CA ALA A 80 4.86 -6.94 -7.32
C ALA A 80 4.04 -8.22 -7.43
N ALA A 81 3.06 -8.43 -6.54
CA ALA A 81 2.18 -9.59 -6.59
C ALA A 81 1.34 -9.61 -7.88
N SER A 82 0.73 -8.48 -8.24
CA SER A 82 -0.09 -8.35 -9.45
C SER A 82 0.75 -8.59 -10.71
N PHE A 83 1.97 -8.07 -10.77
CA PHE A 83 2.87 -8.24 -11.91
C PHE A 83 3.32 -9.69 -12.07
N VAL A 84 3.73 -10.34 -10.98
CA VAL A 84 4.14 -11.76 -11.01
C VAL A 84 3.02 -12.65 -11.54
N LEU A 85 1.77 -12.36 -11.15
CA LEU A 85 0.60 -13.12 -11.56
C LEU A 85 0.11 -12.81 -12.99
N THR A 86 0.63 -11.75 -13.63
CA THR A 86 0.41 -11.48 -15.06
C THR A 86 1.37 -12.25 -15.96
N LEU A 87 2.48 -12.78 -15.41
CA LEU A 87 3.43 -13.57 -16.18
C LEU A 87 2.82 -14.93 -16.55
N PRO A 88 3.05 -15.42 -17.77
CA PRO A 88 2.59 -16.74 -18.15
C PRO A 88 3.30 -17.80 -17.30
N THR A 89 2.53 -18.69 -16.69
CA THR A 89 3.08 -19.84 -15.98
C THR A 89 3.61 -20.88 -16.97
N ALA A 90 4.47 -21.78 -16.50
CA ALA A 90 5.00 -22.89 -17.30
C ALA A 90 3.90 -23.78 -17.92
N ALA A 91 2.69 -23.76 -17.33
CA ALA A 91 1.50 -24.44 -17.85
C ALA A 91 0.73 -23.62 -18.92
N GLY A 92 1.24 -22.44 -19.31
CA GLY A 92 0.62 -21.58 -20.33
C GLY A 92 -0.62 -20.81 -19.84
N SER A 93 -0.98 -20.90 -18.57
CA SER A 93 -2.10 -20.15 -18.00
C SER A 93 -1.64 -18.79 -17.48
N VAL A 94 -2.38 -17.73 -17.79
CA VAL A 94 -2.20 -16.37 -17.25
C VAL A 94 -3.34 -16.12 -16.30
N ILE A 95 -3.03 -15.79 -15.04
CA ILE A 95 -4.05 -15.58 -14.00
C ILE A 95 -4.80 -14.27 -14.24
N VAL A 96 -4.07 -13.19 -14.54
CA VAL A 96 -4.68 -11.91 -14.94
C VAL A 96 -4.76 -11.87 -16.47
N THR A 97 -5.94 -12.16 -16.98
CA THR A 97 -6.20 -12.20 -18.44
C THR A 97 -6.32 -10.78 -19.02
N ASN A 98 -6.04 -10.64 -20.33
CA ASN A 98 -6.19 -9.38 -21.08
C ASN A 98 -7.68 -9.04 -21.33
N THR A 99 -8.50 -9.15 -20.28
CA THR A 99 -9.91 -8.79 -20.28
C THR A 99 -10.12 -7.34 -19.85
N THR A 100 -11.30 -6.80 -20.10
CA THR A 100 -11.69 -5.47 -19.63
C THR A 100 -11.56 -5.37 -18.10
N ALA A 101 -12.01 -6.40 -17.37
CA ALA A 101 -11.90 -6.44 -15.90
C ALA A 101 -10.44 -6.46 -15.43
N GLY A 102 -9.55 -7.22 -16.08
CA GLY A 102 -8.12 -7.25 -15.77
C GLY A 102 -7.44 -5.89 -16.00
N LYS A 103 -7.80 -5.19 -17.08
CA LYS A 103 -7.32 -3.83 -17.34
C LYS A 103 -7.80 -2.84 -16.27
N TRP A 104 -9.08 -2.87 -15.92
CA TRP A 104 -9.61 -2.03 -14.84
C TRP A 104 -8.96 -2.31 -13.50
N TYR A 105 -8.67 -3.58 -13.19
CA TYR A 105 -7.97 -3.96 -11.97
C TYR A 105 -6.56 -3.38 -11.93
N LEU A 106 -5.76 -3.57 -12.98
CA LEU A 106 -4.37 -3.11 -13.01
C LEU A 106 -4.26 -1.58 -13.08
N TYR A 107 -4.92 -0.96 -14.06
CA TYR A 107 -4.83 0.49 -14.24
C TYR A 107 -5.59 1.25 -13.17
N GLY A 108 -6.78 0.80 -12.80
CA GLY A 108 -7.58 1.39 -11.72
C GLY A 108 -6.88 1.28 -10.38
N GLY A 109 -6.32 0.10 -10.05
CA GLY A 109 -5.55 -0.11 -8.84
C GLY A 109 -4.28 0.75 -8.79
N ALA A 110 -3.55 0.87 -9.91
CA ALA A 110 -2.36 1.73 -9.99
C ALA A 110 -2.70 3.21 -9.78
N VAL A 111 -3.80 3.70 -10.37
CA VAL A 111 -4.28 5.07 -10.13
C VAL A 111 -4.68 5.28 -8.67
N CYS A 112 -5.43 4.34 -8.08
CA CYS A 112 -5.83 4.41 -6.67
C CYS A 112 -4.61 4.40 -5.72
N ALA A 113 -3.62 3.54 -5.99
CA ALA A 113 -2.37 3.50 -5.24
C ALA A 113 -1.61 4.84 -5.36
N GLY A 114 -1.50 5.39 -6.57
CA GLY A 114 -0.88 6.69 -6.81
C GLY A 114 -1.58 7.84 -6.08
N VAL A 115 -2.91 7.87 -6.09
CA VAL A 115 -3.71 8.85 -5.32
C VAL A 115 -3.49 8.66 -3.82
N GLY A 116 -3.47 7.43 -3.32
CA GLY A 116 -3.20 7.12 -1.91
C GLY A 116 -1.82 7.61 -1.46
N ILE A 117 -0.79 7.39 -2.27
CA ILE A 117 0.56 7.90 -2.03
C ILE A 117 0.57 9.43 -2.03
N ALA A 118 0.00 10.07 -3.06
CA ALA A 118 -0.05 11.53 -3.18
C ALA A 118 -0.78 12.18 -2.00
N ALA A 119 -1.90 11.61 -1.56
CA ALA A 119 -2.64 12.07 -0.39
C ALA A 119 -1.82 11.93 0.90
N SER A 120 -1.03 10.85 1.04
CA SER A 120 -0.14 10.65 2.18
C SER A 120 0.95 11.71 2.28
N PHE A 121 1.42 12.28 1.15
CA PHE A 121 2.33 13.43 1.15
C PHE A 121 1.68 14.71 1.68
N ARG A 122 0.40 14.92 1.42
CA ARG A 122 -0.35 16.10 1.86
C ARG A 122 -0.69 16.05 3.34
N TRP A 123 -0.89 14.87 3.89
CA TRP A 123 -1.28 14.63 5.30
C TRP A 123 -0.07 14.49 6.24
N ARG A 124 1.07 15.03 5.89
CA ARG A 124 2.13 15.22 6.88
C ARG A 124 1.61 16.13 7.98
N PRO A 125 1.48 15.68 9.24
CA PRO A 125 1.23 16.61 10.31
C PRO A 125 2.36 17.64 10.25
N ARG A 126 2.01 18.90 10.02
CA ARG A 126 2.96 20.02 10.23
C ARG A 126 3.39 19.88 11.66
N ARG A 127 4.53 19.25 11.90
CA ARG A 127 5.20 19.32 13.20
C ARG A 127 5.40 20.81 13.42
N ALA A 128 4.59 21.34 14.33
CA ALA A 128 4.61 22.72 14.73
C ALA A 128 6.07 23.07 15.09
N GLY A 129 6.69 23.89 14.27
CA GLY A 129 7.98 24.56 14.60
C GLY A 129 7.76 25.60 15.71
N GLY A 130 7.09 25.20 16.82
CA GLY A 130 6.68 26.07 17.91
C GLY A 130 7.62 26.11 19.10
N ASP A 131 8.53 25.16 19.25
CA ASP A 131 9.29 25.07 20.52
C ASP A 131 10.70 25.68 20.50
N ARG A 132 11.11 26.34 19.41
CA ARG A 132 12.44 26.96 19.36
C ARG A 132 12.50 28.41 19.84
N GLN A 133 11.40 29.04 20.15
CA GLN A 133 11.41 30.45 20.60
C GLN A 133 11.16 30.67 22.11
N GLN A 134 10.84 29.62 22.86
CA GLN A 134 10.69 29.78 24.33
C GLN A 134 11.98 29.61 25.12
N GLY A 135 13.07 29.12 24.51
CA GLY A 135 14.38 28.98 25.18
C GLY A 135 15.29 30.19 25.17
N LEU A 136 14.90 31.31 24.61
CA LEU A 136 15.72 32.51 24.45
C LEU A 136 15.22 33.74 25.27
N ARG A 137 14.31 33.51 26.19
CA ARG A 137 13.88 34.59 27.12
C ARG A 137 14.10 34.19 28.60
N LEU A 138 15.33 33.95 28.95
CA LEU A 138 15.84 34.04 30.35
C LEU A 138 17.19 34.70 30.29
#